data_4c9ea73933a2f4e6a563cc29e7cb9b96
#
_entry.id   4c9ea73933a2f4e6a563cc29e7cb9b96
#
_cell.length_a   1.000
_cell.length_b   1.000
_cell.length_c   1.000
_cell.angle_alpha   90.00
_cell.angle_beta   90.00
_cell.angle_gamma   90.00
#
_symmetry.space_group_name_H-M   'P 1'
#
loop_
_entity.id
_entity.type
_entity.pdbx_description
1 polymer ?
#
loop_
_entity_poly.entity_id
_entity_poly.type
_entity_poly.pdbx_seq_one_letter_code
_entity_poly.pdbx_strand_id
1 'polypeptide(L)'
;EFMLLANRTVAAAIGAVPKRKTPKAFVYRVHDQPDAERLANLAELCRTFGYKLRTTGTPAEINSSLNRMLADIKGKGEENFLSTLAIRSMAKAIYSTKNIGHYGLGFEHYTHFTSPIRRYPDMMVHRLLERYLEGGRSVNAAKLEDECKHSSEMEQRAANAERASIKYKQVEYMGERLGEVFAGMISGVTEWGLYVELDENMCEGLVPMRDLADDYYDFDPKNYCLIGRRAGHRYRLGDKVQVQVARADLAKKQLDFVLVDEKNPPRSLDTLGRKPKGRAAADNNAVDRRRRRKNRR
;
A
#
# COMPACT_ATOMS: atom_id res chain seq x y z
N GLU A 1 -20.21 -15.36 -5.46
CA GLU A 1 -20.04 -16.72 -4.93
C GLU A 1 -19.92 -17.78 -6.05
N PHE A 2 -20.80 -17.83 -7.06
CA PHE A 2 -20.76 -18.84 -8.14
C PHE A 2 -19.45 -18.82 -8.95
N MET A 3 -18.88 -17.63 -9.22
CA MET A 3 -17.59 -17.53 -9.92
C MET A 3 -16.43 -18.09 -9.09
N LEU A 4 -16.45 -17.86 -7.77
CA LEU A 4 -15.44 -18.44 -6.87
C LEU A 4 -15.58 -19.96 -6.79
N LEU A 5 -16.81 -20.46 -6.73
CA LEU A 5 -17.10 -21.89 -6.74
C LEU A 5 -16.58 -22.55 -8.03
N ALA A 6 -16.86 -21.98 -9.20
CA ALA A 6 -16.37 -22.48 -10.47
C ALA A 6 -14.85 -22.52 -10.54
N ASN A 7 -14.17 -21.41 -10.17
CA ASN A 7 -12.71 -21.31 -10.12
C ASN A 7 -12.09 -22.39 -9.22
N ARG A 8 -12.64 -22.57 -8.02
CA ARG A 8 -12.21 -23.60 -7.06
C ARG A 8 -12.43 -25.02 -7.57
N THR A 9 -13.62 -25.29 -8.11
CA THR A 9 -13.99 -26.61 -8.60
C THR A 9 -13.11 -27.07 -9.74
N VAL A 10 -12.83 -26.18 -10.71
CA VAL A 10 -11.93 -26.46 -11.84
C VAL A 10 -10.50 -26.71 -11.35
N ALA A 11 -9.99 -25.93 -10.42
CA ALA A 11 -8.66 -26.14 -9.86
C ALA A 11 -8.57 -27.48 -9.11
N ALA A 12 -9.58 -27.83 -8.32
CA ALA A 12 -9.64 -29.08 -7.57
C ALA A 12 -9.78 -30.31 -8.49
N ALA A 13 -10.56 -30.21 -9.56
CA ALA A 13 -10.75 -31.32 -10.52
C ALA A 13 -9.45 -31.81 -11.13
N ILE A 14 -8.44 -30.94 -11.30
CA ILE A 14 -7.13 -31.29 -11.84
C ILE A 14 -6.07 -31.48 -10.73
N GLY A 15 -6.14 -30.67 -9.67
CA GLY A 15 -5.12 -30.64 -8.62
C GLY A 15 -5.33 -31.63 -7.48
N ALA A 16 -6.57 -31.90 -7.10
CA ALA A 16 -6.91 -32.82 -6.02
C ALA A 16 -6.90 -34.28 -6.48
N VAL A 17 -5.68 -34.81 -6.72
CA VAL A 17 -5.50 -36.20 -7.13
C VAL A 17 -5.14 -37.08 -5.93
N PRO A 18 -5.44 -38.40 -5.98
CA PRO A 18 -5.00 -39.33 -4.93
C PRO A 18 -3.49 -39.29 -4.70
N LYS A 19 -3.04 -39.47 -3.44
CA LYS A 19 -1.62 -39.37 -3.02
C LYS A 19 -0.61 -40.18 -3.84
N ARG A 20 -1.09 -41.18 -4.59
CA ARG A 20 -0.25 -42.06 -5.46
C ARG A 20 -0.15 -41.58 -6.92
N LYS A 21 -0.85 -40.50 -7.27
CA LYS A 21 -0.85 -39.93 -8.63
C LYS A 21 -0.22 -38.56 -8.62
N THR A 22 0.61 -38.26 -9.59
CA THR A 22 1.11 -36.91 -9.83
C THR A 22 0.04 -36.12 -10.58
N PRO A 23 -0.34 -34.92 -10.09
CA PRO A 23 -1.28 -34.08 -10.80
C PRO A 23 -0.70 -33.65 -12.16
N LYS A 24 -1.57 -33.48 -13.15
CA LYS A 24 -1.17 -32.91 -14.44
C LYS A 24 -0.77 -31.45 -14.25
N ALA A 25 0.18 -30.95 -15.04
CA ALA A 25 0.59 -29.56 -15.02
C ALA A 25 -0.61 -28.66 -15.30
N PHE A 26 -0.85 -27.69 -14.42
CA PHE A 26 -2.02 -26.83 -14.49
C PHE A 26 -1.66 -25.41 -14.02
N VAL A 27 -2.49 -24.42 -14.38
CA VAL A 27 -2.30 -23.04 -13.96
C VAL A 27 -3.13 -22.77 -12.70
N TYR A 28 -2.46 -22.42 -11.62
CA TYR A 28 -3.10 -22.03 -10.38
C TYR A 28 -2.93 -20.53 -10.14
N ARG A 29 -3.90 -19.93 -9.47
CA ARG A 29 -3.74 -18.60 -8.86
C ARG A 29 -3.38 -18.82 -7.42
N VAL A 30 -2.12 -18.59 -7.09
CA VAL A 30 -1.59 -18.85 -5.76
C VAL A 30 -1.36 -17.56 -5.00
N HIS A 31 -1.55 -17.61 -3.68
CA HIS A 31 -1.32 -16.50 -2.78
C HIS A 31 -0.61 -17.03 -1.54
N ASP A 32 0.62 -16.63 -1.37
CA ASP A 32 1.46 -17.07 -0.27
C ASP A 32 1.03 -16.43 1.06
N GLN A 33 1.59 -16.94 2.14
CA GLN A 33 1.40 -16.39 3.48
C GLN A 33 1.96 -14.96 3.55
N PRO A 34 1.46 -14.15 4.51
CA PRO A 34 2.04 -12.84 4.78
C PRO A 34 3.53 -12.93 5.08
N ASP A 35 4.28 -11.90 4.72
CA ASP A 35 5.68 -11.75 5.10
C ASP A 35 5.80 -11.74 6.63
N ALA A 36 6.64 -12.65 7.18
CA ALA A 36 6.74 -12.87 8.62
C ALA A 36 7.23 -11.64 9.39
N GLU A 37 8.18 -10.88 8.82
CA GLU A 37 8.72 -9.68 9.44
C GLU A 37 7.66 -8.56 9.44
N ARG A 38 6.99 -8.35 8.32
CA ARG A 38 5.91 -7.35 8.21
C ARG A 38 4.72 -7.69 9.12
N LEU A 39 4.40 -8.97 9.24
CA LEU A 39 3.35 -9.43 10.14
C LEU A 39 3.73 -9.22 11.62
N ALA A 40 5.00 -9.43 11.98
CA ALA A 40 5.51 -9.17 13.32
C ALA A 40 5.46 -7.67 13.65
N ASN A 41 5.88 -6.81 12.73
CA ASN A 41 5.80 -5.36 12.87
C ASN A 41 4.34 -4.90 13.02
N LEU A 42 3.43 -5.44 12.23
CA LEU A 42 1.99 -5.18 12.39
C LEU A 42 1.48 -5.61 13.75
N ALA A 43 1.89 -6.78 14.26
CA ALA A 43 1.46 -7.27 15.56
C ALA A 43 1.97 -6.40 16.72
N GLU A 44 3.22 -5.92 16.64
CA GLU A 44 3.78 -4.98 17.62
C GLU A 44 2.95 -3.69 17.64
N LEU A 45 2.64 -3.17 16.44
CA LEU A 45 1.83 -1.96 16.31
C LEU A 45 0.39 -2.17 16.82
N CYS A 46 -0.26 -3.28 16.47
CA CYS A 46 -1.59 -3.63 16.98
C CYS A 46 -1.61 -3.64 18.52
N ARG A 47 -0.53 -4.10 19.16
CA ARG A 47 -0.41 -4.12 20.62
C ARG A 47 -0.43 -2.71 21.23
N THR A 48 0.14 -1.71 20.56
CA THR A 48 0.11 -0.32 21.03
C THR A 48 -1.31 0.27 21.05
N PHE A 49 -2.19 -0.27 20.20
CA PHE A 49 -3.63 0.07 20.15
C PHE A 49 -4.50 -0.89 21.00
N GLY A 50 -3.90 -1.84 21.73
CA GLY A 50 -4.61 -2.78 22.57
C GLY A 50 -5.16 -4.02 21.86
N TYR A 51 -4.83 -4.23 20.59
CA TYR A 51 -5.24 -5.41 19.82
C TYR A 51 -4.21 -6.53 19.89
N LYS A 52 -4.70 -7.77 19.79
CA LYS A 52 -3.85 -8.97 19.77
C LYS A 52 -3.86 -9.56 18.36
N LEU A 53 -2.68 -9.67 17.75
CA LEU A 53 -2.49 -10.35 16.48
C LEU A 53 -1.50 -11.51 16.69
N ARG A 54 -1.91 -12.71 16.29
CA ARG A 54 -1.06 -13.90 16.32
C ARG A 54 -0.17 -13.92 15.07
N THR A 55 1.13 -14.09 15.26
CA THR A 55 2.13 -14.14 14.18
C THR A 55 2.71 -15.54 13.96
N THR A 56 2.42 -16.47 14.88
CA THR A 56 2.92 -17.85 14.86
C THR A 56 1.75 -18.83 14.95
N GLY A 57 1.93 -20.03 14.38
CA GLY A 57 0.91 -21.07 14.34
C GLY A 57 0.59 -21.52 12.92
N THR A 58 -0.53 -22.20 12.74
CA THR A 58 -0.99 -22.62 11.43
C THR A 58 -1.50 -21.42 10.62
N PRO A 59 -1.43 -21.47 9.25
CA PRO A 59 -1.97 -20.41 8.41
C PRO A 59 -3.42 -20.04 8.72
N ALA A 60 -4.25 -21.03 9.06
CA ALA A 60 -5.66 -20.83 9.43
C ALA A 60 -5.81 -20.04 10.75
N GLU A 61 -4.96 -20.31 11.74
CA GLU A 61 -4.97 -19.58 13.03
C GLU A 61 -4.53 -18.14 12.88
N ILE A 62 -3.48 -17.89 12.05
CA ILE A 62 -2.99 -16.54 11.76
C ILE A 62 -4.09 -15.76 11.02
N ASN A 63 -4.70 -16.35 10.00
CA ASN A 63 -5.78 -15.73 9.23
C ASN A 63 -7.00 -15.42 10.10
N SER A 64 -7.41 -16.37 10.97
CA SER A 64 -8.52 -16.16 11.91
C SER A 64 -8.22 -15.01 12.88
N SER A 65 -6.98 -14.94 13.40
CA SER A 65 -6.55 -13.85 14.29
C SER A 65 -6.55 -12.48 13.57
N LEU A 66 -6.08 -12.45 12.32
CA LEU A 66 -6.08 -11.23 11.50
C LEU A 66 -7.50 -10.75 11.20
N ASN A 67 -8.39 -11.66 10.79
CA ASN A 67 -9.80 -11.33 10.53
C ASN A 67 -10.52 -10.82 11.78
N ARG A 68 -10.22 -11.39 12.95
CA ARG A 68 -10.75 -10.90 14.22
C ARG A 68 -10.27 -9.48 14.51
N MET A 69 -8.97 -9.22 14.37
CA MET A 69 -8.40 -7.90 14.55
C MET A 69 -9.04 -6.89 13.61
N LEU A 70 -9.21 -7.23 12.32
CA LEU A 70 -9.89 -6.38 11.32
C LEU A 70 -11.36 -6.11 11.68
N ALA A 71 -12.06 -7.09 12.25
CA ALA A 71 -13.43 -6.90 12.75
C ALA A 71 -13.48 -5.98 13.98
N ASP A 72 -12.51 -6.13 14.89
CA ASP A 72 -12.43 -5.37 16.14
C ASP A 72 -12.10 -3.87 15.92
N ILE A 73 -11.38 -3.52 14.84
CA ILE A 73 -11.03 -2.12 14.51
C ILE A 73 -12.12 -1.42 13.70
N LYS A 74 -13.10 -2.13 13.17
CA LYS A 74 -14.13 -1.58 12.29
C LYS A 74 -14.92 -0.44 12.96
N GLY A 75 -15.01 0.70 12.28
CA GLY A 75 -15.67 1.91 12.76
C GLY A 75 -14.86 2.73 13.77
N LYS A 76 -13.61 2.36 14.05
CA LYS A 76 -12.71 3.11 14.95
C LYS A 76 -11.73 3.99 14.18
N GLY A 77 -11.15 4.98 14.84
CA GLY A 77 -10.22 5.94 14.22
C GLY A 77 -8.98 5.30 13.58
N GLU A 78 -8.50 4.19 14.14
CA GLU A 78 -7.36 3.43 13.66
C GLU A 78 -7.66 2.41 12.55
N GLU A 79 -8.93 2.27 12.13
CA GLU A 79 -9.35 1.27 11.13
C GLU A 79 -8.55 1.38 9.83
N ASN A 80 -8.50 2.57 9.22
CA ASN A 80 -7.81 2.81 7.96
C ASN A 80 -6.31 2.54 8.08
N PHE A 81 -5.72 2.94 9.19
CA PHE A 81 -4.31 2.72 9.47
C PHE A 81 -3.95 1.24 9.54
N LEU A 82 -4.58 0.50 10.45
CA LEU A 82 -4.27 -0.91 10.68
C LEU A 82 -4.68 -1.78 9.49
N SER A 83 -5.80 -1.48 8.82
CA SER A 83 -6.24 -2.17 7.61
C SER A 83 -5.24 -2.00 6.46
N THR A 84 -4.73 -0.78 6.24
CA THR A 84 -3.71 -0.51 5.22
C THR A 84 -2.42 -1.28 5.48
N LEU A 85 -1.95 -1.32 6.73
CA LEU A 85 -0.76 -2.09 7.09
C LEU A 85 -0.97 -3.59 6.98
N ALA A 86 -2.16 -4.09 7.34
CA ALA A 86 -2.53 -5.48 7.16
C ALA A 86 -2.45 -5.88 5.67
N ILE A 87 -3.02 -5.07 4.78
CA ILE A 87 -2.93 -5.29 3.32
C ILE A 87 -1.47 -5.25 2.84
N ARG A 88 -0.66 -4.30 3.32
CA ARG A 88 0.77 -4.18 2.94
C ARG A 88 1.62 -5.34 3.45
N SER A 89 1.20 -6.06 4.48
CA SER A 89 1.88 -7.25 4.98
C SER A 89 1.62 -8.49 4.15
N MET A 90 0.56 -8.50 3.33
CA MET A 90 0.19 -9.63 2.47
C MET A 90 1.13 -9.79 1.28
N ALA A 91 1.39 -11.03 0.90
CA ALA A 91 2.02 -11.36 -0.35
C ALA A 91 1.13 -10.96 -1.54
N LYS A 92 1.70 -10.88 -2.75
CA LYS A 92 0.88 -10.71 -3.97
C LYS A 92 0.50 -12.08 -4.51
N ALA A 93 -0.75 -12.21 -4.95
CA ALA A 93 -1.16 -13.41 -5.68
C ALA A 93 -0.51 -13.42 -7.07
N ILE A 94 -0.04 -14.60 -7.51
CA ILE A 94 0.62 -14.83 -8.79
C ILE A 94 0.03 -16.06 -9.49
N TYR A 95 0.32 -16.23 -10.77
CA TYR A 95 0.06 -17.47 -11.48
C TYR A 95 1.29 -18.39 -11.38
N SER A 96 1.07 -19.67 -11.13
CA SER A 96 2.12 -20.68 -11.05
C SER A 96 1.56 -22.07 -11.33
N THR A 97 2.41 -22.97 -11.80
CA THR A 97 2.10 -24.39 -11.91
C THR A 97 2.25 -25.12 -10.56
N LYS A 98 2.92 -24.49 -9.60
CA LYS A 98 3.11 -25.02 -8.24
C LYS A 98 1.95 -24.55 -7.35
N ASN A 99 1.08 -25.48 -7.00
CA ASN A 99 -0.01 -25.18 -6.11
C ASN A 99 0.46 -25.07 -4.65
N ILE A 100 0.44 -23.87 -4.09
CA ILE A 100 0.68 -23.60 -2.66
C ILE A 100 -0.60 -23.15 -1.94
N GLY A 101 -1.74 -23.20 -2.63
CA GLY A 101 -3.02 -22.69 -2.15
C GLY A 101 -3.15 -21.18 -2.32
N HIS A 102 -4.26 -20.66 -1.86
CA HIS A 102 -4.56 -19.22 -1.88
C HIS A 102 -4.90 -18.74 -0.48
N TYR A 103 -3.88 -18.21 0.23
CA TYR A 103 -3.99 -17.79 1.63
C TYR A 103 -5.16 -16.83 1.88
N GLY A 104 -5.27 -15.76 1.09
CA GLY A 104 -6.29 -14.72 1.28
C GLY A 104 -7.75 -15.22 1.09
N LEU A 105 -7.96 -16.32 0.33
CA LEU A 105 -9.27 -16.95 0.15
C LEU A 105 -9.47 -18.19 1.03
N GLY A 106 -8.40 -18.71 1.64
CA GLY A 106 -8.44 -19.94 2.42
C GLY A 106 -8.71 -21.19 1.57
N PHE A 107 -8.33 -21.21 0.29
CA PHE A 107 -8.54 -22.33 -0.63
C PHE A 107 -7.25 -23.11 -0.86
N GLU A 108 -7.34 -24.43 -0.76
CA GLU A 108 -6.22 -25.33 -1.09
C GLU A 108 -5.92 -25.39 -2.59
N HIS A 109 -6.97 -25.26 -3.43
CA HIS A 109 -6.87 -25.27 -4.89
C HIS A 109 -7.68 -24.09 -5.43
N TYR A 110 -7.03 -23.22 -6.17
CA TYR A 110 -7.67 -22.08 -6.79
C TYR A 110 -7.04 -21.73 -8.13
N THR A 111 -7.85 -21.36 -9.09
CA THR A 111 -7.43 -20.84 -10.39
C THR A 111 -8.37 -19.73 -10.84
N HIS A 112 -8.01 -19.02 -11.87
CA HIS A 112 -8.90 -18.16 -12.60
C HIS A 112 -9.43 -18.89 -13.83
N PHE A 113 -10.76 -18.98 -13.95
CA PHE A 113 -11.44 -19.70 -15.03
C PHE A 113 -12.57 -18.89 -15.66
N THR A 114 -13.21 -18.00 -14.90
CA THR A 114 -14.52 -17.40 -15.25
C THR A 114 -14.43 -16.18 -16.14
N SER A 115 -13.25 -15.71 -16.56
CA SER A 115 -13.10 -14.49 -17.35
C SER A 115 -12.07 -14.61 -18.49
N PRO A 116 -12.23 -15.58 -19.43
CA PRO A 116 -11.23 -15.84 -20.49
C PRO A 116 -11.14 -14.72 -21.53
N ILE A 117 -12.16 -13.85 -21.63
CA ILE A 117 -12.15 -12.72 -22.59
C ILE A 117 -11.09 -11.68 -22.21
N ARG A 118 -10.89 -11.43 -20.92
CA ARG A 118 -10.01 -10.35 -20.42
C ARG A 118 -8.77 -10.84 -19.67
N ARG A 119 -8.67 -12.14 -19.37
CA ARG A 119 -7.52 -12.74 -18.67
C ARG A 119 -6.99 -13.94 -19.47
N TYR A 120 -5.77 -13.80 -19.97
CA TYR A 120 -5.13 -14.88 -20.72
C TYR A 120 -4.93 -16.18 -19.89
N PRO A 121 -4.58 -16.14 -18.59
CA PRO A 121 -4.51 -17.36 -17.78
C PRO A 121 -5.81 -18.17 -17.74
N ASP A 122 -6.97 -17.51 -17.74
CA ASP A 122 -8.27 -18.21 -17.83
C ASP A 122 -8.37 -19.00 -19.14
N MET A 123 -7.93 -18.42 -20.26
CA MET A 123 -7.90 -19.09 -21.55
C MET A 123 -6.95 -20.30 -21.52
N MET A 124 -5.79 -20.19 -20.87
CA MET A 124 -4.87 -21.29 -20.67
C MET A 124 -5.55 -22.43 -19.88
N VAL A 125 -6.26 -22.06 -18.82
CA VAL A 125 -7.00 -23.01 -17.98
C VAL A 125 -8.09 -23.74 -18.78
N HIS A 126 -8.86 -23.03 -19.62
CA HIS A 126 -9.88 -23.64 -20.50
C HIS A 126 -9.28 -24.69 -21.42
N ARG A 127 -8.18 -24.36 -22.13
CA ARG A 127 -7.47 -25.24 -23.04
C ARG A 127 -6.89 -26.49 -22.34
N LEU A 128 -6.34 -26.29 -21.14
CA LEU A 128 -5.80 -27.40 -20.35
C LEU A 128 -6.91 -28.30 -19.82
N LEU A 129 -8.01 -27.73 -19.35
CA LEU A 129 -9.16 -28.47 -18.86
C LEU A 129 -9.77 -29.34 -19.94
N GLU A 130 -10.07 -28.75 -21.12
CA GLU A 130 -10.59 -29.50 -22.30
C GLU A 130 -9.67 -30.67 -22.63
N ARG A 131 -8.39 -30.41 -22.86
CA ARG A 131 -7.38 -31.45 -23.14
C ARG A 131 -7.37 -32.57 -22.11
N TYR A 132 -7.52 -32.25 -20.83
CA TYR A 132 -7.42 -33.24 -19.77
C TYR A 132 -8.72 -34.03 -19.57
N LEU A 133 -9.87 -33.45 -19.87
CA LEU A 133 -11.16 -34.12 -19.90
C LEU A 133 -11.22 -35.14 -21.05
N GLU A 134 -10.61 -34.85 -22.20
CA GLU A 134 -10.47 -35.74 -23.33
C GLU A 134 -9.39 -36.83 -23.14
N GLY A 135 -8.80 -36.94 -21.95
CA GLY A 135 -7.79 -37.94 -21.63
C GLY A 135 -6.35 -37.60 -22.09
N GLY A 136 -6.12 -36.37 -22.56
CA GLY A 136 -4.80 -35.92 -23.03
C GLY A 136 -3.72 -36.00 -21.96
N ARG A 137 -2.46 -36.13 -22.39
CA ARG A 137 -1.29 -36.17 -21.52
C ARG A 137 -0.98 -34.80 -20.95
N SER A 138 -0.31 -34.78 -19.78
CA SER A 138 0.22 -33.55 -19.15
C SER A 138 1.10 -32.79 -20.13
N VAL A 139 0.98 -31.45 -20.12
CA VAL A 139 1.87 -30.56 -20.86
C VAL A 139 3.23 -30.42 -20.17
N ASN A 140 4.20 -29.80 -20.85
CA ASN A 140 5.49 -29.47 -20.24
C ASN A 140 5.30 -28.40 -19.13
N ALA A 141 5.56 -28.82 -17.89
CA ALA A 141 5.37 -27.96 -16.71
C ALA A 141 6.32 -26.76 -16.69
N ALA A 142 7.57 -26.91 -17.19
CA ALA A 142 8.52 -25.78 -17.19
C ALA A 142 8.07 -24.68 -18.16
N LYS A 143 7.66 -25.06 -19.38
CA LYS A 143 7.13 -24.08 -20.35
C LYS A 143 5.87 -23.40 -19.83
N LEU A 144 4.97 -24.16 -19.22
CA LEU A 144 3.75 -23.61 -18.63
C LEU A 144 4.05 -22.65 -17.47
N GLU A 145 5.07 -22.94 -16.66
CA GLU A 145 5.51 -22.04 -15.57
C GLU A 145 6.08 -20.72 -16.11
N ASP A 146 6.81 -20.75 -17.22
CA ASP A 146 7.31 -19.52 -17.86
C ASP A 146 6.14 -18.66 -18.38
N GLU A 147 5.09 -19.28 -18.95
CA GLU A 147 3.86 -18.60 -19.36
C GLU A 147 3.10 -18.02 -18.16
N CYS A 148 3.08 -18.70 -17.01
CA CYS A 148 2.52 -18.21 -15.76
C CYS A 148 3.26 -16.98 -15.21
N LYS A 149 4.61 -17.03 -15.21
CA LYS A 149 5.45 -15.89 -14.79
C LYS A 149 5.20 -14.68 -15.68
N HIS A 150 5.26 -14.88 -17.01
CA HIS A 150 4.99 -13.83 -17.98
C HIS A 150 3.60 -13.20 -17.75
N SER A 151 2.57 -14.02 -17.54
CA SER A 151 1.21 -13.53 -17.28
C SER A 151 1.13 -12.70 -15.99
N SER A 152 1.85 -13.11 -14.93
CA SER A 152 1.90 -12.36 -13.66
C SER A 152 2.64 -11.02 -13.82
N GLU A 153 3.71 -10.98 -14.60
CA GLU A 153 4.45 -9.76 -14.92
C GLU A 153 3.59 -8.78 -15.74
N MET A 154 2.86 -9.30 -16.74
CA MET A 154 1.96 -8.48 -17.55
C MET A 154 0.78 -7.94 -16.75
N GLU A 155 0.20 -8.73 -15.85
CA GLU A 155 -0.82 -8.27 -14.88
C GLU A 155 -0.29 -7.10 -14.04
N GLN A 156 0.91 -7.24 -13.48
CA GLN A 156 1.53 -6.18 -12.69
C GLN A 156 1.83 -4.92 -13.54
N ARG A 157 2.28 -5.12 -14.78
CA ARG A 157 2.53 -4.01 -15.71
C ARG A 157 1.23 -3.28 -16.07
N ALA A 158 0.15 -4.01 -16.33
CA ALA A 158 -1.17 -3.45 -16.60
C ALA A 158 -1.69 -2.65 -15.40
N ALA A 159 -1.62 -3.20 -14.19
CA ALA A 159 -2.02 -2.52 -12.96
C ALA A 159 -1.18 -1.26 -12.67
N ASN A 160 0.11 -1.27 -13.00
CA ASN A 160 0.97 -0.11 -12.87
C ASN A 160 0.62 0.97 -13.91
N ALA A 161 0.30 0.58 -15.15
CA ALA A 161 -0.12 1.49 -16.21
C ALA A 161 -1.47 2.16 -15.88
N GLU A 162 -2.43 1.39 -15.36
CA GLU A 162 -3.73 1.89 -14.90
C GLU A 162 -3.53 2.93 -13.78
N ARG A 163 -2.77 2.59 -12.74
CA ARG A 163 -2.45 3.54 -11.65
C ARG A 163 -1.75 4.80 -12.15
N ALA A 164 -0.82 4.66 -13.09
CA ALA A 164 -0.13 5.80 -13.67
C ALA A 164 -1.07 6.69 -14.51
N SER A 165 -2.06 6.11 -15.20
CA SER A 165 -3.09 6.83 -15.94
C SER A 165 -4.03 7.59 -15.01
N ILE A 166 -4.51 6.92 -13.96
CA ILE A 166 -5.35 7.55 -12.92
C ILE A 166 -4.60 8.72 -12.27
N LYS A 167 -3.35 8.48 -11.86
CA LYS A 167 -2.53 9.52 -11.23
C LYS A 167 -2.30 10.73 -12.16
N TYR A 168 -2.09 10.49 -13.45
CA TYR A 168 -1.97 11.56 -14.44
C TYR A 168 -3.24 12.43 -14.47
N LYS A 169 -4.41 11.78 -14.53
CA LYS A 169 -5.70 12.48 -14.55
C LYS A 169 -6.01 13.20 -13.23
N GLN A 170 -5.63 12.62 -12.10
CA GLN A 170 -5.73 13.29 -10.80
C GLN A 170 -4.89 14.58 -10.77
N VAL A 171 -3.65 14.53 -11.25
CA VAL A 171 -2.77 15.72 -11.28
C VAL A 171 -3.30 16.79 -12.26
N GLU A 172 -3.82 16.39 -13.41
CA GLU A 172 -4.45 17.30 -14.39
C GLU A 172 -5.66 18.00 -13.75
N TYR A 173 -6.57 17.25 -13.13
CA TYR A 173 -7.76 17.77 -12.45
C TYR A 173 -7.43 18.73 -11.29
N MET A 174 -6.43 18.38 -10.47
CA MET A 174 -6.00 19.21 -9.36
C MET A 174 -5.18 20.44 -9.81
N GLY A 175 -4.61 20.41 -11.02
CA GLY A 175 -3.91 21.55 -11.60
C GLY A 175 -4.82 22.76 -11.86
N GLU A 176 -6.11 22.53 -12.06
CA GLU A 176 -7.13 23.57 -12.21
C GLU A 176 -7.61 24.14 -10.86
N ARG A 177 -7.20 23.51 -9.74
CA ARG A 177 -7.66 23.82 -8.37
C ARG A 177 -6.52 24.25 -7.46
N LEU A 178 -5.50 24.88 -8.03
CA LEU A 178 -4.39 25.41 -7.23
C LEU A 178 -4.89 26.47 -6.25
N GLY A 179 -4.47 26.36 -5.00
CA GLY A 179 -4.85 27.26 -3.93
C GLY A 179 -6.14 26.88 -3.19
N GLU A 180 -6.93 25.94 -3.68
CA GLU A 180 -8.09 25.41 -2.97
C GLU A 180 -7.69 24.57 -1.77
N VAL A 181 -8.55 24.55 -0.74
CA VAL A 181 -8.35 23.80 0.50
C VAL A 181 -9.30 22.62 0.56
N PHE A 182 -8.76 21.46 0.87
CA PHE A 182 -9.50 20.21 0.97
C PHE A 182 -9.25 19.53 2.32
N ALA A 183 -10.28 18.83 2.80
CA ALA A 183 -10.12 17.84 3.87
C ALA A 183 -9.53 16.55 3.29
N GLY A 184 -8.69 15.88 4.07
CA GLY A 184 -8.10 14.62 3.70
C GLY A 184 -7.52 13.88 4.89
N MET A 185 -6.97 12.72 4.60
CA MET A 185 -6.38 11.84 5.58
C MET A 185 -4.94 11.47 5.19
N ILE A 186 -4.06 11.35 6.17
CA ILE A 186 -2.69 10.91 5.94
C ILE A 186 -2.69 9.44 5.50
N SER A 187 -2.40 9.19 4.23
CA SER A 187 -2.33 7.87 3.59
C SER A 187 -0.94 7.23 3.65
N GLY A 188 0.09 8.03 3.94
CA GLY A 188 1.45 7.56 4.05
C GLY A 188 2.35 8.54 4.80
N VAL A 189 3.33 7.99 5.53
CA VAL A 189 4.36 8.78 6.23
C VAL A 189 5.72 8.27 5.80
N THR A 190 6.59 9.16 5.36
CA THR A 190 7.93 8.86 4.87
C THR A 190 8.94 9.89 5.36
N GLU A 191 10.22 9.64 5.14
CA GLU A 191 11.29 10.63 5.39
C GLU A 191 11.17 11.91 4.55
N TRP A 192 10.44 11.85 3.42
CA TRP A 192 10.20 12.99 2.52
C TRP A 192 9.06 13.89 2.98
N GLY A 193 8.13 13.37 3.80
CA GLY A 193 6.94 14.06 4.30
C GLY A 193 5.72 13.16 4.40
N LEU A 194 4.55 13.80 4.38
CA LEU A 194 3.24 13.16 4.53
C LEU A 194 2.57 13.01 3.18
N TYR A 195 2.12 11.82 2.84
CA TYR A 195 1.17 11.63 1.75
C TYR A 195 -0.24 11.81 2.31
N VAL A 196 -1.03 12.63 1.66
CA VAL A 196 -2.42 12.92 2.06
C VAL A 196 -3.33 12.56 0.90
N GLU A 197 -4.34 11.75 1.18
CA GLU A 197 -5.44 11.43 0.28
C GLU A 197 -6.63 12.32 0.62
N LEU A 198 -7.20 13.00 -0.39
CA LEU A 198 -8.33 13.89 -0.21
C LEU A 198 -9.63 13.10 -0.09
N ASP A 199 -10.49 13.47 0.85
CA ASP A 199 -11.76 12.77 1.12
C ASP A 199 -12.74 12.86 -0.06
N GLU A 200 -12.74 13.97 -0.81
CA GLU A 200 -13.72 14.26 -1.86
C GLU A 200 -13.46 13.46 -3.14
N ASN A 201 -12.20 13.34 -3.57
CA ASN A 201 -11.85 12.86 -4.92
C ASN A 201 -10.73 11.81 -4.93
N MET A 202 -10.29 11.35 -3.76
CA MET A 202 -9.22 10.36 -3.58
C MET A 202 -7.90 10.73 -4.26
N CYS A 203 -7.69 12.02 -4.52
CA CYS A 203 -6.41 12.50 -5.05
C CYS A 203 -5.37 12.49 -3.93
N GLU A 204 -4.24 11.85 -4.19
CA GLU A 204 -3.14 11.77 -3.23
C GLU A 204 -2.04 12.78 -3.61
N GLY A 205 -1.53 13.52 -2.64
CA GLY A 205 -0.42 14.46 -2.79
C GLY A 205 0.57 14.36 -1.65
N LEU A 206 1.75 14.95 -1.84
CA LEU A 206 2.80 15.02 -0.84
C LEU A 206 2.78 16.37 -0.14
N VAL A 207 2.75 16.38 1.19
CA VAL A 207 3.16 17.52 2.01
C VAL A 207 4.64 17.32 2.33
N PRO A 208 5.56 18.05 1.69
CA PRO A 208 6.99 17.87 1.91
C PRO A 208 7.35 18.22 3.36
N MET A 209 8.28 17.47 3.96
CA MET A 209 8.75 17.71 5.34
C MET A 209 9.25 19.16 5.54
N ARG A 210 9.88 19.75 4.51
CA ARG A 210 10.37 21.15 4.54
C ARG A 210 9.26 22.20 4.63
N ASP A 211 8.03 21.83 4.26
CA ASP A 211 6.85 22.73 4.25
C ASP A 211 6.03 22.61 5.55
N LEU A 212 6.41 21.70 6.46
CA LEU A 212 5.95 21.63 7.84
C LEU A 212 6.65 22.75 8.64
N ALA A 213 6.00 23.93 8.71
CA ALA A 213 6.66 25.15 9.19
C ALA A 213 6.62 25.32 10.71
N ASP A 214 5.85 24.50 11.43
CA ASP A 214 5.57 24.61 12.86
C ASP A 214 6.70 24.02 13.74
N ASP A 215 7.39 22.94 13.26
CA ASP A 215 8.48 22.30 13.99
C ASP A 215 9.50 21.65 13.04
N TYR A 216 10.56 21.08 13.59
CA TYR A 216 11.46 20.15 12.91
C TYR A 216 10.99 18.73 13.21
N TYR A 217 10.76 17.95 12.17
CA TYR A 217 10.20 16.60 12.29
C TYR A 217 11.25 15.53 12.02
N ASP A 218 11.25 14.48 12.84
CA ASP A 218 11.98 13.24 12.62
C ASP A 218 11.00 12.14 12.19
N PHE A 219 11.39 11.34 11.23
CA PHE A 219 10.63 10.17 10.79
C PHE A 219 10.91 8.98 11.70
N ASP A 220 9.85 8.41 12.28
CA ASP A 220 9.89 7.15 13.02
C ASP A 220 9.36 6.02 12.12
N PRO A 221 10.25 5.18 11.53
CA PRO A 221 9.85 4.11 10.64
C PRO A 221 9.09 2.97 11.34
N LYS A 222 9.27 2.80 12.67
CA LYS A 222 8.60 1.76 13.43
C LYS A 222 7.12 2.07 13.65
N ASN A 223 6.82 3.31 13.96
CA ASN A 223 5.47 3.76 14.26
C ASN A 223 4.78 4.46 13.08
N TYR A 224 5.44 4.54 11.91
CA TYR A 224 4.92 5.24 10.71
C TYR A 224 4.41 6.64 11.03
N CYS A 225 5.21 7.43 11.74
CA CYS A 225 4.84 8.79 12.12
C CYS A 225 5.99 9.78 11.97
N LEU A 226 5.63 11.07 11.84
CA LEU A 226 6.57 12.18 12.03
C LEU A 226 6.41 12.72 13.46
N ILE A 227 7.54 12.94 14.14
CA ILE A 227 7.58 13.43 15.51
C ILE A 227 8.28 14.78 15.54
N GLY A 228 7.60 15.82 15.99
CA GLY A 228 8.16 17.16 16.17
C GLY A 228 9.14 17.20 17.33
N ARG A 229 10.33 17.79 17.08
CA ARG A 229 11.43 17.87 18.08
C ARG A 229 11.16 18.80 19.24
N ARG A 230 10.39 19.88 19.03
CA ARG A 230 10.16 20.93 20.03
C ARG A 230 8.83 20.75 20.74
N ALA A 231 7.73 20.65 19.95
CA ALA A 231 6.38 20.56 20.47
C ALA A 231 5.94 19.13 20.74
N GLY A 232 6.67 18.12 20.25
CA GLY A 232 6.29 16.71 20.38
C GLY A 232 5.03 16.34 19.58
N HIS A 233 4.56 17.25 18.71
CA HIS A 233 3.42 16.97 17.84
C HIS A 233 3.71 15.79 16.94
N ARG A 234 2.70 14.95 16.69
CA ARG A 234 2.86 13.73 15.90
C ARG A 234 1.85 13.71 14.77
N TYR A 235 2.32 13.48 13.56
CA TYR A 235 1.49 13.15 12.41
C TYR A 235 1.58 11.65 12.14
N ARG A 236 0.44 10.98 12.18
CA ARG A 236 0.33 9.53 12.03
C ARG A 236 -0.48 9.20 10.77
N LEU A 237 -0.24 8.02 10.26
CA LEU A 237 -1.07 7.46 9.21
C LEU A 237 -2.51 7.33 9.73
N GLY A 238 -3.50 7.80 8.95
CA GLY A 238 -4.91 7.84 9.35
C GLY A 238 -5.37 9.14 10.01
N ASP A 239 -4.46 10.06 10.37
CA ASP A 239 -4.85 11.35 10.93
C ASP A 239 -5.56 12.21 9.87
N LYS A 240 -6.66 12.86 10.28
CA LYS A 240 -7.38 13.82 9.44
C LYS A 240 -6.66 15.16 9.44
N VAL A 241 -6.49 15.72 8.25
CA VAL A 241 -5.80 16.99 8.04
C VAL A 241 -6.54 17.84 7.01
N GLN A 242 -6.30 19.14 7.05
CA GLN A 242 -6.66 20.04 5.96
C GLN A 242 -5.42 20.41 5.18
N VAL A 243 -5.53 20.37 3.86
CA VAL A 243 -4.42 20.68 2.97
C VAL A 243 -4.85 21.63 1.86
N GLN A 244 -3.94 22.50 1.46
CA GLN A 244 -4.09 23.39 0.32
C GLN A 244 -3.27 22.85 -0.84
N VAL A 245 -3.82 22.86 -2.05
CA VAL A 245 -3.12 22.47 -3.27
C VAL A 245 -2.07 23.51 -3.62
N ALA A 246 -0.80 23.15 -3.46
CA ALA A 246 0.31 24.08 -3.69
C ALA A 246 0.87 23.99 -5.11
N ARG A 247 0.97 22.79 -5.65
CA ARG A 247 1.56 22.55 -6.96
C ARG A 247 1.05 21.26 -7.60
N ALA A 248 0.84 21.32 -8.91
CA ALA A 248 0.58 20.17 -9.77
C ALA A 248 1.65 20.08 -10.85
N ASP A 249 2.40 18.97 -10.90
CA ASP A 249 3.44 18.72 -11.90
C ASP A 249 3.03 17.53 -12.77
N LEU A 250 2.46 17.81 -13.92
CA LEU A 250 1.97 16.79 -14.88
C LEU A 250 3.11 15.91 -15.41
N ALA A 251 4.29 16.48 -15.64
CA ALA A 251 5.43 15.71 -16.17
C ALA A 251 5.91 14.66 -15.18
N LYS A 252 5.94 15.01 -13.90
CA LYS A 252 6.32 14.12 -12.81
C LYS A 252 5.16 13.32 -12.23
N LYS A 253 3.93 13.64 -12.61
CA LYS A 253 2.69 13.09 -12.03
C LYS A 253 2.64 13.27 -10.52
N GLN A 254 3.02 14.45 -10.03
CA GLN A 254 3.12 14.77 -8.61
C GLN A 254 2.20 15.93 -8.23
N LEU A 255 1.59 15.81 -7.06
CA LEU A 255 0.84 16.86 -6.39
C LEU A 255 1.58 17.21 -5.09
N ASP A 256 1.87 18.49 -4.90
CA ASP A 256 2.40 18.99 -3.64
C ASP A 256 1.29 19.74 -2.91
N PHE A 257 1.12 19.41 -1.64
CA PHE A 257 0.17 20.04 -0.73
C PHE A 257 0.91 20.81 0.37
N VAL A 258 0.20 21.71 1.02
CA VAL A 258 0.64 22.39 2.24
C VAL A 258 -0.42 22.19 3.31
N LEU A 259 -0.02 21.84 4.53
CA LEU A 259 -0.93 21.74 5.65
C LEU A 259 -1.54 23.10 5.98
N VAL A 260 -2.85 23.08 6.28
CA VAL A 260 -3.63 24.24 6.71
C VAL A 260 -4.14 23.97 8.12
N ASP A 261 -3.79 24.82 9.06
CA ASP A 261 -4.26 24.81 10.43
C ASP A 261 -4.35 26.25 10.97
N GLU A 262 -4.73 26.42 12.23
CA GLU A 262 -4.80 27.76 12.87
C GLU A 262 -3.46 28.52 12.85
N LYS A 263 -2.34 27.79 12.85
CA LYS A 263 -0.98 28.36 12.84
C LYS A 263 -0.47 28.60 11.42
N ASN A 264 -0.99 27.85 10.45
CA ASN A 264 -0.65 27.92 9.03
C ASN A 264 -1.93 28.15 8.20
N PRO A 265 -2.45 29.37 8.13
CA PRO A 265 -3.64 29.68 7.33
C PRO A 265 -3.34 29.49 5.83
N PRO A 266 -4.38 29.35 4.99
CA PRO A 266 -4.22 29.20 3.56
C PRO A 266 -3.35 30.31 2.96
N ARG A 267 -2.41 29.93 2.10
CA ARG A 267 -1.48 30.88 1.44
C ARG A 267 -2.10 31.41 0.15
N SER A 268 -1.79 32.65 -0.21
CA SER A 268 -2.18 33.19 -1.52
C SER A 268 -1.43 32.47 -2.66
N LEU A 269 -2.04 32.43 -3.84
CA LEU A 269 -1.46 31.78 -5.03
C LEU A 269 -0.05 32.30 -5.35
N ASP A 270 0.21 33.60 -5.14
CA ASP A 270 1.52 34.23 -5.39
C ASP A 270 2.62 33.72 -4.46
N THR A 271 2.26 33.15 -3.31
CA THR A 271 3.18 32.61 -2.32
C THR A 271 3.33 31.09 -2.39
N LEU A 272 2.38 30.41 -3.05
CA LEU A 272 2.43 28.98 -3.32
C LEU A 272 3.59 28.68 -4.29
N GLY A 273 4.41 27.70 -3.96
CA GLY A 273 5.58 27.31 -4.77
C GLY A 273 6.88 28.14 -4.51
N ARG A 274 6.83 29.20 -3.75
CA ARG A 274 8.05 29.83 -3.22
C ARG A 274 8.56 29.03 -2.01
N LYS A 275 9.85 28.71 -2.01
CA LYS A 275 10.48 28.11 -0.82
C LYS A 275 10.13 28.99 0.38
N PRO A 276 9.67 28.43 1.53
CA PRO A 276 9.51 29.22 2.73
C PRO A 276 10.82 29.94 2.95
N LYS A 277 10.78 31.26 3.08
CA LYS A 277 11.95 32.04 3.49
C LYS A 277 12.34 31.46 4.84
N GLY A 278 13.46 30.70 4.87
CA GLY A 278 13.98 30.17 6.12
C GLY A 278 13.97 31.33 7.11
N ARG A 279 13.34 31.14 8.26
CA ARG A 279 13.59 32.05 9.39
C ARG A 279 15.09 32.11 9.50
N ALA A 280 15.63 33.28 9.20
CA ALA A 280 17.03 33.59 9.31
C ALA A 280 17.54 32.94 10.57
N ALA A 281 18.69 32.27 10.46
CA ALA A 281 19.44 31.75 11.59
C ALA A 281 19.64 32.90 12.59
N ALA A 282 18.63 33.10 13.42
CA ALA A 282 18.72 34.00 14.56
C ALA A 282 19.59 33.24 15.56
N ASP A 283 20.73 33.83 15.81
CA ASP A 283 21.60 33.58 16.95
C ASP A 283 22.53 32.37 16.98
N ASN A 284 23.37 32.20 15.93
CA ASN A 284 24.71 31.68 16.21
C ASN A 284 25.72 32.78 16.56
N ASN A 285 25.34 34.07 16.45
CA ASN A 285 26.22 35.19 16.81
C ASN A 285 26.18 35.55 18.30
N ALA A 286 25.22 35.08 19.08
CA ALA A 286 25.16 35.38 20.52
C ALA A 286 26.09 34.48 21.35
N VAL A 287 26.36 33.27 20.92
CA VAL A 287 27.26 32.34 21.62
C VAL A 287 28.73 32.73 21.38
N ASP A 288 29.08 33.25 20.19
CA ASP A 288 30.44 33.64 19.86
C ASP A 288 30.82 34.99 20.51
N ARG A 289 29.84 35.90 20.71
CA ARG A 289 30.06 37.15 21.47
C ARG A 289 30.28 36.91 22.98
N ARG A 290 29.70 35.85 23.56
CA ARG A 290 29.96 35.48 24.96
C ARG A 290 31.32 34.80 25.15
N ARG A 291 31.82 34.04 24.18
CA ARG A 291 33.17 33.44 24.22
C ARG A 291 34.27 34.49 24.07
N ARG A 292 34.11 35.53 23.24
CA ARG A 292 35.10 36.60 23.07
C ARG A 292 35.17 37.56 24.24
N ARG A 293 34.13 37.64 25.10
CA ARG A 293 34.17 38.46 26.35
C ARG A 293 34.83 37.71 27.53
N LYS A 294 34.90 36.39 27.51
CA LYS A 294 35.55 35.62 28.58
C LYS A 294 37.07 35.48 28.42
N ASN A 295 37.62 35.76 27.24
CA ASN A 295 39.08 35.71 26.98
C ASN A 295 39.76 37.09 27.04
N ARG A 296 39.11 38.10 27.60
CA ARG A 296 39.65 39.44 27.80
C ARG A 296 39.57 39.90 29.26
N ARG A 297 39.63 38.96 30.17
CA ARG A 297 39.89 39.25 31.58
C ARG A 297 41.00 38.30 32.09
#